data_9fedcadd20a45ccd5729e1341c6b0b6d
#
_entry.id   9fedcadd20a45ccd5729e1341c6b0b6d
#
_cell.length_a   1.000
_cell.length_b   1.000
_cell.length_c   1.000
_cell.angle_alpha   90.00
_cell.angle_beta   90.00
_cell.angle_gamma   90.00
#
_symmetry.space_group_name_H-M   'P 1'
#
loop_
_entity.id
_entity.type
_entity.pdbx_description
1 polymer ?
#
loop_
_entity_poly.entity_id
_entity_poly.type
_entity_poly.pdbx_seq_one_letter_code
_entity_poly.pdbx_strand_id
1 'polypeptide(L)'
;MLVCWRNLVIKKIAHIGIATHSIDAMLEFYKKLGLEVKCTEIVKDQQVKVAVMQVGDSAIELIESTAESSPVSRFISSRGQGLHHVTFEVDDLEKHLEILKDQNIRLIDENPRYGADGALVAFIHPDSTGGVLIELSQPALETAE
;
A
#
# COMPACT_ATOMS: atom_id res chain seq x y z
N MET A 1 -7.53 -26.15 -17.46
CA MET A 1 -8.69 -25.41 -16.95
C MET A 1 -8.43 -23.92 -17.14
N LEU A 2 -9.18 -23.26 -18.00
CA LEU A 2 -9.06 -21.83 -18.20
C LEU A 2 -9.59 -21.14 -16.94
N VAL A 3 -8.66 -20.66 -16.10
CA VAL A 3 -9.04 -19.81 -14.97
C VAL A 3 -9.68 -18.56 -15.55
N CYS A 4 -10.96 -18.36 -15.26
CA CYS A 4 -11.69 -17.22 -15.76
C CYS A 4 -11.23 -15.96 -15.01
N TRP A 5 -10.30 -15.22 -15.59
CA TRP A 5 -9.81 -13.92 -15.10
C TRP A 5 -10.91 -12.88 -14.90
N ARG A 6 -12.11 -13.17 -15.44
CA ARG A 6 -13.25 -12.25 -15.51
C ARG A 6 -13.89 -11.90 -14.18
N ASN A 7 -13.41 -12.50 -13.07
CA ASN A 7 -14.02 -12.30 -11.75
C ASN A 7 -13.12 -11.54 -10.75
N LEU A 8 -11.94 -11.06 -11.18
CA LEU A 8 -11.11 -10.19 -10.37
C LEU A 8 -11.39 -8.74 -10.75
N VAL A 9 -11.76 -7.92 -9.79
CA VAL A 9 -12.03 -6.50 -10.00
C VAL A 9 -10.98 -5.67 -9.28
N ILE A 10 -10.17 -4.97 -10.07
CA ILE A 10 -9.34 -3.86 -9.59
C ILE A 10 -10.13 -2.58 -9.84
N LYS A 11 -10.46 -1.87 -8.77
CA LYS A 11 -11.33 -0.70 -8.83
C LYS A 11 -10.58 0.56 -9.24
N LYS A 12 -9.37 0.74 -8.71
CA LYS A 12 -8.52 1.92 -8.95
C LYS A 12 -7.12 1.72 -8.39
N ILE A 13 -6.23 2.63 -8.73
CA ILE A 13 -5.02 2.85 -7.94
C ILE A 13 -5.46 3.56 -6.67
N ALA A 14 -5.37 2.88 -5.52
CA ALA A 14 -5.76 3.45 -4.24
C ALA A 14 -4.77 4.53 -3.81
N HIS A 15 -3.47 4.19 -3.83
CA HIS A 15 -2.41 5.14 -3.52
C HIS A 15 -1.05 4.70 -4.06
N ILE A 16 -0.13 5.66 -4.05
CA ILE A 16 1.29 5.45 -4.27
C ILE A 16 2.00 5.72 -2.94
N GLY A 17 2.75 4.75 -2.44
CA GLY A 17 3.54 4.87 -1.24
C GLY A 17 4.94 5.42 -1.54
N ILE A 18 5.34 6.44 -0.82
CA ILE A 18 6.65 7.06 -0.92
C ILE A 18 7.36 6.99 0.43
N ALA A 19 8.49 6.30 0.48
CA ALA A 19 9.30 6.19 1.68
C ALA A 19 10.15 7.45 1.88
N THR A 20 10.13 7.99 3.09
CA THR A 20 10.89 9.18 3.45
C THR A 20 11.55 9.03 4.82
N HIS A 21 12.68 9.72 5.02
CA HIS A 21 13.29 9.88 6.33
C HIS A 21 12.46 10.74 7.28
N SER A 22 11.74 11.72 6.73
CA SER A 22 10.92 12.66 7.51
C SER A 22 9.70 13.09 6.71
N ILE A 23 8.53 12.71 7.21
CA ILE A 23 7.25 13.18 6.66
C ILE A 23 7.17 14.69 6.72
N ASP A 24 7.52 15.30 7.84
CA ASP A 24 7.43 16.75 8.03
C ASP A 24 8.27 17.51 7.00
N ALA A 25 9.48 17.05 6.72
CA ALA A 25 10.35 17.67 5.72
C ALA A 25 9.77 17.56 4.31
N MET A 26 9.20 16.40 3.95
CA MET A 26 8.60 16.18 2.61
C MET A 26 7.28 16.92 2.43
N LEU A 27 6.49 17.07 3.47
CA LEU A 27 5.22 17.83 3.41
C LEU A 27 5.41 19.27 2.97
N GLU A 28 6.54 19.88 3.29
CA GLU A 28 6.88 21.23 2.82
C GLU A 28 6.87 21.34 1.30
N PHE A 29 7.42 20.34 0.62
CA PHE A 29 7.39 20.27 -0.85
C PHE A 29 5.99 20.05 -1.38
N TYR A 30 5.26 19.07 -0.86
CA TYR A 30 3.93 18.72 -1.38
C TYR A 30 2.90 19.83 -1.15
N LYS A 31 3.01 20.58 -0.05
CA LYS A 31 2.19 21.78 0.17
C LYS A 31 2.42 22.85 -0.91
N LYS A 32 3.67 23.01 -1.36
CA LYS A 32 4.00 23.92 -2.47
C LYS A 32 3.40 23.48 -3.80
N LEU A 33 3.15 22.18 -3.99
CA LEU A 33 2.40 21.67 -5.13
C LEU A 33 0.89 21.89 -5.03
N GLY A 34 0.38 22.28 -3.85
CA GLY A 34 -1.04 22.42 -3.61
C GLY A 34 -1.71 21.20 -2.98
N LEU A 35 -0.91 20.21 -2.51
CA LEU A 35 -1.43 19.05 -1.80
C LEU A 35 -1.51 19.32 -0.31
N GLU A 36 -2.57 18.82 0.32
CA GLU A 36 -2.78 18.92 1.76
C GLU A 36 -2.87 17.55 2.41
N VAL A 37 -2.41 17.45 3.65
CA VAL A 37 -2.55 16.22 4.44
C VAL A 37 -4.01 16.06 4.86
N LYS A 38 -4.60 14.94 4.47
CA LYS A 38 -5.95 14.56 4.88
C LYS A 38 -5.95 13.95 6.28
N CYS A 39 -5.00 13.06 6.54
CA CYS A 39 -4.83 12.39 7.83
C CYS A 39 -3.41 11.88 8.01
N THR A 40 -3.08 11.62 9.26
CA THR A 40 -1.82 10.97 9.66
C THR A 40 -2.17 9.82 10.58
N GLU A 41 -1.52 8.68 10.41
CA GLU A 41 -1.79 7.46 11.16
C GLU A 41 -0.50 6.70 11.45
N ILE A 42 -0.49 5.96 12.57
CA ILE A 42 0.56 4.98 12.86
C ILE A 42 0.01 3.59 12.61
N VAL A 43 0.60 2.87 11.65
CA VAL A 43 0.27 1.49 11.33
C VAL A 43 1.25 0.58 12.06
N LYS A 44 0.83 0.07 13.21
CA LYS A 44 1.71 -0.69 14.12
C LYS A 44 2.25 -1.97 13.50
N ASP A 45 1.42 -2.73 12.79
CA ASP A 45 1.82 -4.00 12.17
C ASP A 45 2.93 -3.82 11.12
N GLN A 46 2.98 -2.66 10.48
CA GLN A 46 3.98 -2.31 9.49
C GLN A 46 5.12 -1.45 10.06
N GLN A 47 5.03 -1.03 11.30
CA GLN A 47 5.99 -0.16 11.99
C GLN A 47 6.26 1.14 11.21
N VAL A 48 5.21 1.79 10.77
CA VAL A 48 5.28 3.03 10.00
C VAL A 48 4.30 4.08 10.49
N LYS A 49 4.69 5.33 10.29
CA LYS A 49 3.82 6.50 10.31
C LYS A 49 3.49 6.85 8.87
N VAL A 50 2.23 7.13 8.59
CA VAL A 50 1.71 7.43 7.25
C VAL A 50 1.05 8.79 7.26
N ALA A 51 1.35 9.62 6.26
CA ALA A 51 0.62 10.85 5.98
C ALA A 51 -0.06 10.72 4.62
N VAL A 52 -1.37 10.86 4.58
CA VAL A 52 -2.20 10.67 3.39
C VAL A 52 -2.57 12.01 2.78
N MET A 53 -2.29 12.17 1.49
CA MET A 53 -2.67 13.32 0.68
C MET A 53 -3.56 12.86 -0.46
N GLN A 54 -4.78 13.41 -0.55
CA GLN A 54 -5.74 13.04 -1.59
C GLN A 54 -5.35 13.64 -2.94
N VAL A 55 -5.41 12.83 -3.99
CA VAL A 55 -5.16 13.24 -5.38
C VAL A 55 -6.29 12.67 -6.25
N GLY A 56 -7.36 13.44 -6.47
CA GLY A 56 -8.56 12.91 -7.13
C GLY A 56 -9.13 11.70 -6.36
N ASP A 57 -9.35 10.59 -7.05
CA ASP A 57 -9.81 9.33 -6.44
C ASP A 57 -8.67 8.48 -5.86
N SER A 58 -7.44 8.92 -6.02
CA SER A 58 -6.24 8.25 -5.51
C SER A 58 -5.61 9.06 -4.38
N ALA A 59 -4.54 8.56 -3.80
CA ALA A 59 -3.79 9.27 -2.77
C ALA A 59 -2.27 9.07 -2.96
N ILE A 60 -1.51 9.97 -2.37
CA ILE A 60 -0.10 9.78 -2.08
C ILE A 60 0.03 9.55 -0.59
N GLU A 61 0.73 8.50 -0.20
CA GLU A 61 1.07 8.22 1.18
C GLU A 61 2.57 8.40 1.40
N LEU A 62 2.94 9.35 2.24
CA LEU A 62 4.29 9.45 2.75
C LEU A 62 4.46 8.50 3.91
N ILE A 63 5.51 7.69 3.86
CA ILE A 63 5.73 6.62 4.83
C ILE A 63 7.07 6.85 5.53
N GLU A 64 7.01 6.97 6.85
CA GLU A 64 8.19 7.12 7.72
C GLU A 64 8.26 5.92 8.67
N SER A 65 9.43 5.32 8.80
CA SER A 65 9.65 4.21 9.73
C SER A 65 9.51 4.67 11.19
N THR A 66 8.85 3.85 12.01
CA THR A 66 8.78 4.06 13.47
C THR A 66 9.78 3.20 14.25
N ALA A 67 10.51 2.30 13.56
CA ALA A 67 11.50 1.42 14.17
C ALA A 67 12.57 0.99 13.17
N GLU A 68 13.77 0.73 13.61
CA GLU A 68 14.86 0.22 12.75
C GLU A 68 14.52 -1.13 12.10
N SER A 69 13.71 -1.94 12.75
CA SER A 69 13.24 -3.23 12.23
C SER A 69 12.15 -3.12 11.17
N SER A 70 11.65 -1.92 10.90
CA SER A 70 10.63 -1.68 9.88
C SER A 70 11.13 -2.06 8.48
N PRO A 71 10.29 -2.68 7.63
CA PRO A 71 10.60 -2.89 6.21
C PRO A 71 10.95 -1.58 5.47
N VAL A 72 10.31 -0.48 5.84
CA VAL A 72 10.60 0.84 5.26
C VAL A 72 12.00 1.33 5.64
N SER A 73 12.43 1.10 6.88
CA SER A 73 13.79 1.41 7.31
C SER A 73 14.83 0.64 6.48
N ARG A 74 14.61 -0.64 6.25
CA ARG A 74 15.48 -1.46 5.39
C ARG A 74 15.48 -0.99 3.94
N PHE A 75 14.32 -0.62 3.42
CA PHE A 75 14.18 -0.08 2.07
C PHE A 75 15.02 1.20 1.91
N ILE A 76 14.88 2.16 2.81
CA ILE A 76 15.61 3.43 2.77
C ILE A 76 17.13 3.20 2.90
N SER A 77 17.56 2.28 3.76
CA SER A 77 18.97 1.94 3.93
C SER A 77 19.60 1.36 2.66
N SER A 78 18.84 0.60 1.88
CA SER A 78 19.35 -0.03 0.66
C SER A 78 19.13 0.77 -0.62
N ARG A 79 18.06 1.56 -0.70
CA ARG A 79 17.64 2.26 -1.92
C ARG A 79 17.51 3.77 -1.78
N GLY A 80 17.57 4.31 -0.55
CA GLY A 80 17.27 5.71 -0.27
C GLY A 80 15.77 6.01 -0.26
N GLN A 81 15.42 7.27 -0.11
CA GLN A 81 14.05 7.75 -0.19
C GLN A 81 13.51 7.61 -1.62
N GLY A 82 12.21 7.42 -1.76
CA GLY A 82 11.55 7.40 -3.06
C GLY A 82 10.33 6.50 -3.11
N LEU A 83 9.90 6.17 -4.32
CA LEU A 83 8.76 5.27 -4.55
C LEU A 83 8.97 3.94 -3.87
N HIS A 84 8.02 3.55 -3.02
CA HIS A 84 8.08 2.33 -2.25
C HIS A 84 7.15 1.27 -2.81
N HIS A 85 5.89 1.61 -3.05
CA HIS A 85 4.90 0.66 -3.58
C HIS A 85 3.75 1.37 -4.30
N VAL A 86 3.01 0.56 -5.05
CA VAL A 86 1.73 0.94 -5.66
C VAL A 86 0.65 0.07 -5.06
N THR A 87 -0.46 0.68 -4.66
CA THR A 87 -1.61 -0.02 -4.09
C THR A 87 -2.80 0.01 -5.04
N PHE A 88 -3.36 -1.16 -5.30
CA PHE A 88 -4.61 -1.32 -6.03
C PHE A 88 -5.74 -1.65 -5.06
N GLU A 89 -6.84 -0.93 -5.19
CA GLU A 89 -8.07 -1.27 -4.48
C GLU A 89 -8.79 -2.41 -5.19
N VAL A 90 -9.17 -3.42 -4.42
CA VAL A 90 -9.88 -4.60 -4.89
C VAL A 90 -11.21 -4.76 -4.15
N ASP A 91 -12.13 -5.49 -4.74
CA ASP A 91 -13.43 -5.80 -4.15
C ASP A 91 -13.39 -6.93 -3.12
N ASP A 92 -12.58 -7.95 -3.39
CA ASP A 92 -12.47 -9.15 -2.57
C ASP A 92 -11.00 -9.60 -2.51
N LEU A 93 -10.31 -9.23 -1.43
CA LEU A 93 -8.89 -9.50 -1.28
C LEU A 93 -8.58 -10.99 -1.12
N GLU A 94 -9.37 -11.72 -0.36
CA GLU A 94 -9.15 -13.15 -0.16
C GLU A 94 -9.22 -13.91 -1.49
N LYS A 95 -10.22 -13.61 -2.28
CA LYS A 95 -10.39 -14.19 -3.62
C LYS A 95 -9.22 -13.85 -4.55
N HIS A 96 -8.74 -12.60 -4.54
CA HIS A 96 -7.56 -12.22 -5.30
C HIS A 96 -6.34 -13.05 -4.90
N LEU A 97 -6.11 -13.21 -3.59
CA LEU A 97 -4.95 -13.97 -3.09
C LEU A 97 -5.04 -15.45 -3.46
N GLU A 98 -6.22 -16.07 -3.37
CA GLU A 98 -6.43 -17.47 -3.80
C GLU A 98 -6.07 -17.67 -5.28
N ILE A 99 -6.60 -16.80 -6.14
CA ILE A 99 -6.35 -16.88 -7.59
C ILE A 99 -4.86 -16.64 -7.91
N LEU A 100 -4.21 -15.70 -7.25
CA LEU A 100 -2.79 -15.44 -7.45
C LEU A 100 -1.93 -16.63 -7.03
N LYS A 101 -2.26 -17.29 -5.92
CA LYS A 101 -1.58 -18.51 -5.46
C LYS A 101 -1.71 -19.65 -6.48
N ASP A 102 -2.92 -19.86 -7.01
CA ASP A 102 -3.19 -20.89 -8.02
C ASP A 102 -2.40 -20.66 -9.32
N GLN A 103 -1.98 -19.44 -9.56
CA GLN A 103 -1.16 -19.05 -10.71
C GLN A 103 0.34 -19.01 -10.42
N ASN A 104 0.76 -19.49 -9.26
CA ASN A 104 2.16 -19.48 -8.81
C ASN A 104 2.77 -18.08 -8.70
N ILE A 105 1.95 -17.07 -8.44
CA ILE A 105 2.42 -15.72 -8.10
C ILE A 105 2.96 -15.74 -6.68
N ARG A 106 4.18 -15.28 -6.50
CA ARG A 106 4.81 -15.22 -5.17
C ARG A 106 4.22 -14.08 -4.37
N LEU A 107 3.63 -14.41 -3.23
CA LEU A 107 3.06 -13.43 -2.30
C LEU A 107 4.01 -13.21 -1.12
N ILE A 108 4.07 -11.98 -0.61
CA ILE A 108 4.67 -11.69 0.69
C ILE A 108 3.68 -12.07 1.78
N ASP A 109 2.43 -11.66 1.62
CA ASP A 109 1.34 -11.99 2.52
C ASP A 109 0.38 -12.99 1.86
N GLU A 110 0.32 -14.20 2.39
CA GLU A 110 -0.60 -15.23 1.91
C GLU A 110 -2.03 -15.04 2.42
N ASN A 111 -2.18 -14.29 3.49
CA ASN A 111 -3.45 -13.93 4.12
C ASN A 111 -3.52 -12.42 4.32
N PRO A 112 -4.72 -11.84 4.27
CA PRO A 112 -4.91 -10.43 4.57
C PRO A 112 -4.44 -10.06 5.98
N ARG A 113 -3.93 -8.86 6.12
CA ARG A 113 -3.63 -8.24 7.41
C ARG A 113 -4.16 -6.80 7.44
N TYR A 114 -4.22 -6.21 8.63
CA TYR A 114 -4.69 -4.84 8.75
C TYR A 114 -3.62 -3.83 8.31
N GLY A 115 -4.05 -2.89 7.48
CA GLY A 115 -3.29 -1.71 7.08
C GLY A 115 -3.88 -0.44 7.68
N ALA A 116 -3.58 0.69 7.03
CA ALA A 116 -4.12 1.98 7.43
C ALA A 116 -5.65 2.03 7.28
N ASP A 117 -6.29 2.83 8.12
CA ASP A 117 -7.74 3.11 8.08
C ASP A 117 -8.63 1.86 8.14
N GLY A 118 -8.17 0.82 8.83
CA GLY A 118 -8.90 -0.44 8.99
C GLY A 118 -9.04 -1.28 7.72
N ALA A 119 -8.36 -0.92 6.65
CA ALA A 119 -8.35 -1.70 5.42
C ALA A 119 -7.66 -3.06 5.63
N LEU A 120 -8.08 -4.05 4.85
CA LEU A 120 -7.35 -5.30 4.71
C LEU A 120 -6.36 -5.17 3.55
N VAL A 121 -5.12 -5.55 3.79
CA VAL A 121 -4.04 -5.43 2.81
C VAL A 121 -3.24 -6.73 2.67
N ALA A 122 -2.61 -6.90 1.51
CA ALA A 122 -1.61 -7.94 1.29
C ALA A 122 -0.62 -7.49 0.20
N PHE A 123 0.64 -7.83 0.39
CA PHE A 123 1.72 -7.50 -0.54
C PHE A 123 2.06 -8.68 -1.45
N ILE A 124 2.29 -8.36 -2.72
CA ILE A 124 2.81 -9.29 -3.73
C ILE A 124 4.33 -9.10 -3.83
N HIS A 125 5.07 -10.22 -3.85
CA HIS A 125 6.53 -10.16 -3.91
C HIS A 125 7.02 -9.57 -5.24
N PRO A 126 8.01 -8.67 -5.22
CA PRO A 126 8.54 -8.02 -6.42
C PRO A 126 9.08 -8.98 -7.49
N ASP A 127 9.51 -10.16 -7.13
CA ASP A 127 9.96 -11.18 -8.09
C ASP A 127 8.86 -11.58 -9.09
N SER A 128 7.59 -11.48 -8.70
CA SER A 128 6.46 -11.80 -9.57
C SER A 128 5.88 -10.61 -10.32
N THR A 129 6.38 -9.41 -10.05
CA THR A 129 5.82 -8.15 -10.58
C THR A 129 6.79 -7.34 -11.43
N GLY A 130 7.93 -7.91 -11.76
CA GLY A 130 8.98 -7.17 -12.49
C GLY A 130 9.72 -6.14 -11.63
N GLY A 131 9.80 -6.35 -10.32
CA GLY A 131 10.55 -5.50 -9.38
C GLY A 131 9.72 -4.41 -8.69
N VAL A 132 8.43 -4.35 -8.93
CA VAL A 132 7.54 -3.38 -8.28
C VAL A 132 6.87 -4.02 -7.07
N LEU A 133 6.99 -3.42 -5.89
CA LEU A 133 6.22 -3.85 -4.74
C LEU A 133 4.76 -3.41 -4.93
N ILE A 134 3.87 -4.39 -5.02
CA ILE A 134 2.44 -4.16 -5.20
C ILE A 134 1.70 -4.54 -3.92
N GLU A 135 0.84 -3.65 -3.47
CA GLU A 135 -0.12 -3.89 -2.40
C GLU A 135 -1.53 -4.01 -2.99
N LEU A 136 -2.29 -4.98 -2.52
CA LEU A 136 -3.73 -5.05 -2.74
C LEU A 136 -4.44 -4.60 -1.47
N SER A 137 -5.46 -3.78 -1.60
CA SER A 137 -6.20 -3.22 -0.48
C SER A 137 -7.70 -3.37 -0.69
N GLN A 138 -8.36 -3.88 0.34
CA GLN A 138 -9.82 -3.91 0.42
C GLN A 138 -10.22 -2.95 1.53
N PRO A 139 -10.95 -1.86 1.22
CA PRO A 139 -11.40 -0.91 2.24
C PRO A 139 -12.23 -1.59 3.33
N ALA A 140 -12.20 -1.03 4.54
CA ALA A 140 -13.13 -1.43 5.59
C ALA A 140 -14.56 -1.26 5.08
N LEU A 141 -15.44 -2.22 5.43
CA LEU A 141 -16.86 -2.09 5.12
C LEU A 141 -17.40 -0.85 5.82
N GLU A 142 -18.07 0.03 5.07
CA GLU A 142 -18.83 1.12 5.68
C GLU A 142 -19.90 0.49 6.56
N THR A 143 -19.84 0.79 7.87
CA THR A 143 -20.95 0.46 8.76
C THR A 143 -22.10 1.36 8.37
N ALA A 144 -23.16 0.77 7.82
CA ALA A 144 -24.41 1.49 7.58
C ALA A 144 -24.93 2.01 8.95
N GLU A 145 -24.93 3.34 9.13
CA GLU A 145 -25.65 3.98 10.22
C GLU A 145 -27.16 3.93 9.98
#